data_2cdda4254cff88ccfe5f2841f9aa7d49
#
_entry.id   2cdda4254cff88ccfe5f2841f9aa7d49
#
_cell.length_a   1.000
_cell.length_b   1.000
_cell.length_c   1.000
_cell.angle_alpha   90.00
_cell.angle_beta   90.00
_cell.angle_gamma   90.00
#
_symmetry.space_group_name_H-M   'P 1'
#
loop_
_entity.id
_entity.type
_entity.pdbx_description
1 polymer ?
#
loop_
_entity_poly.entity_id
_entity_poly.type
_entity_poly.pdbx_seq_one_letter_code
_entity_poly.pdbx_strand_id
1 'polypeptide(L)'
;MEIGTYTGYSALCFSEGIEGDGEIHTIDKNQELLKIQSDYFKNCKATIKQYCGDALEIIPTIKETFDLIFLDADKENYINYYNLIIDKLRVGGLIIADNVLWSGKVLKRNSKDEATNSLIEFNKLIKNDIRVHNVIIPVRDGLNLIYKN
;
A
#
# COMPACT_ATOMS: atom_id res chain seq x y z
N MET A 1 -5.78 3.76 -4.00
CA MET A 1 -5.99 2.45 -3.32
C MET A 1 -5.11 2.38 -2.08
N GLU A 2 -5.56 1.68 -1.04
CA GLU A 2 -4.79 1.37 0.17
C GLU A 2 -4.86 -0.13 0.46
N ILE A 3 -3.74 -0.73 0.83
CA ILE A 3 -3.64 -2.13 1.24
C ILE A 3 -3.12 -2.14 2.68
N GLY A 4 -4.00 -2.50 3.63
CA GLY A 4 -3.80 -2.38 5.07
C GLY A 4 -4.59 -1.21 5.64
N THR A 5 -5.90 -1.39 5.85
CA THR A 5 -6.80 -0.36 6.39
C THR A 5 -6.63 -0.16 7.91
N TYR A 6 -6.40 -1.24 8.64
CA TYR A 6 -6.38 -1.28 10.11
C TYR A 6 -7.59 -0.55 10.71
N THR A 7 -7.38 0.54 11.47
CA THR A 7 -8.49 1.33 12.04
C THR A 7 -9.11 2.33 11.06
N GLY A 8 -8.56 2.49 9.86
CA GLY A 8 -9.01 3.43 8.83
C GLY A 8 -8.43 4.84 8.93
N TYR A 9 -7.44 5.07 9.81
CA TYR A 9 -6.87 6.40 10.02
C TYR A 9 -6.25 6.98 8.74
N SER A 10 -5.45 6.20 8.04
CA SER A 10 -4.83 6.61 6.77
C SER A 10 -5.85 6.90 5.68
N ALA A 11 -6.89 6.05 5.54
CA ALA A 11 -7.99 6.30 4.62
C ALA A 11 -8.72 7.62 4.90
N LEU A 12 -8.93 7.97 6.18
CA LEU A 12 -9.48 9.27 6.58
C LEU A 12 -8.56 10.43 6.18
N CYS A 13 -7.27 10.30 6.42
CA CYS A 13 -6.29 11.31 6.00
C CYS A 13 -6.28 11.51 4.48
N PHE A 14 -6.32 10.41 3.71
CA PHE A 14 -6.43 10.50 2.25
C PHE A 14 -7.73 11.17 1.80
N SER A 15 -8.85 10.90 2.49
CA SER A 15 -10.13 11.54 2.21
C SER A 15 -10.09 13.06 2.29
N GLU A 16 -9.33 13.61 3.24
CA GLU A 16 -9.14 15.05 3.35
C GLU A 16 -8.32 15.67 2.20
N GLY A 17 -7.39 14.87 1.64
CA GLY A 17 -6.52 15.31 0.54
C GLY A 17 -7.12 15.12 -0.87
N ILE A 18 -8.24 14.41 -0.99
CA ILE A 18 -8.88 14.17 -2.29
C ILE A 18 -9.71 15.39 -2.70
N GLU A 19 -9.53 15.83 -3.94
CA GLU A 19 -10.33 16.89 -4.57
C GLU A 19 -11.39 16.28 -5.52
N GLY A 20 -12.50 17.01 -5.67
CA GLY A 20 -13.59 16.62 -6.58
C GLY A 20 -14.33 15.36 -6.11
N ASP A 21 -14.55 14.44 -7.04
CA ASP A 21 -15.29 13.19 -6.91
C ASP A 21 -14.37 11.95 -6.80
N GLY A 22 -13.14 12.15 -6.33
CA GLY A 22 -12.17 11.07 -6.15
C GLY A 22 -12.63 10.01 -5.14
N GLU A 23 -12.19 8.78 -5.35
CA GLU A 23 -12.57 7.63 -4.56
C GLU A 23 -11.36 6.96 -3.90
N ILE A 24 -11.58 6.39 -2.71
CA ILE A 24 -10.59 5.58 -1.98
C ILE A 24 -11.07 4.14 -1.96
N HIS A 25 -10.21 3.23 -2.40
CA HIS A 25 -10.42 1.78 -2.25
C HIS A 25 -9.46 1.30 -1.16
N THR A 26 -9.98 0.81 -0.04
CA THR A 26 -9.16 0.34 1.08
C THR A 26 -9.47 -1.12 1.40
N ILE A 27 -8.42 -1.93 1.60
CA ILE A 27 -8.51 -3.39 1.74
C ILE A 27 -7.89 -3.82 3.07
N ASP A 28 -8.62 -4.63 3.86
CA ASP A 28 -8.10 -5.27 5.07
C ASP A 28 -8.73 -6.64 5.28
N LYS A 29 -7.96 -7.56 5.85
CA LYS A 29 -8.46 -8.89 6.19
C LYS A 29 -9.17 -8.99 7.54
N ASN A 30 -9.03 -7.96 8.40
CA ASN A 30 -9.57 -8.00 9.76
C ASN A 30 -11.04 -7.58 9.81
N GLN A 31 -11.93 -8.57 9.89
CA GLN A 31 -13.38 -8.36 9.97
C GLN A 31 -13.83 -7.64 11.24
N GLU A 32 -13.08 -7.74 12.34
CA GLU A 32 -13.46 -7.13 13.63
C GLU A 32 -13.44 -5.61 13.56
N LEU A 33 -12.63 -5.04 12.67
CA LEU A 33 -12.50 -3.59 12.52
C LEU A 33 -13.51 -2.99 11.54
N LEU A 34 -14.22 -3.79 10.75
CA LEU A 34 -15.15 -3.32 9.71
C LEU A 34 -16.16 -2.30 10.22
N LYS A 35 -16.74 -2.58 11.40
CA LYS A 35 -17.79 -1.72 11.95
C LYS A 35 -17.22 -0.35 12.33
N ILE A 36 -16.09 -0.31 13.03
CA ILE A 36 -15.46 0.95 13.44
C ILE A 36 -15.04 1.76 12.22
N GLN A 37 -14.41 1.12 11.23
CA GLN A 37 -14.04 1.74 9.96
C GLN A 37 -15.27 2.35 9.27
N SER A 38 -16.32 1.55 9.07
CA SER A 38 -17.56 2.00 8.42
C SER A 38 -18.23 3.18 9.14
N ASP A 39 -18.20 3.20 10.47
CA ASP A 39 -18.81 4.29 11.24
C ASP A 39 -18.04 5.61 11.05
N TYR A 40 -16.72 5.58 10.92
CA TYR A 40 -15.93 6.76 10.61
C TYR A 40 -16.05 7.19 9.15
N PHE A 41 -16.09 6.24 8.22
CA PHE A 41 -16.11 6.52 6.77
C PHE A 41 -17.41 7.19 6.30
N LYS A 42 -18.53 7.01 7.01
CA LYS A 42 -19.84 7.61 6.67
C LYS A 42 -19.82 9.13 6.55
N ASN A 43 -18.92 9.78 7.28
CA ASN A 43 -18.85 11.23 7.35
C ASN A 43 -17.65 11.80 6.59
N CYS A 44 -16.99 10.98 5.77
CA CYS A 44 -15.85 11.40 4.98
C CYS A 44 -16.26 12.28 3.80
N LYS A 45 -15.35 13.16 3.41
CA LYS A 45 -15.50 14.03 2.26
C LYS A 45 -15.49 13.25 0.94
N ALA A 46 -14.59 12.26 0.84
CA ALA A 46 -14.48 11.39 -0.33
C ALA A 46 -15.26 10.08 -0.15
N THR A 47 -15.64 9.45 -1.25
CA THR A 47 -16.20 8.11 -1.25
C THR A 47 -15.13 7.09 -0.87
N ILE A 48 -15.37 6.31 0.20
CA ILE A 48 -14.48 5.23 0.62
C ILE A 48 -15.16 3.89 0.36
N LYS A 49 -14.59 3.11 -0.58
CA LYS A 49 -14.97 1.73 -0.87
C LYS A 49 -14.14 0.79 -0.01
N GLN A 50 -14.80 0.12 0.91
CA GLN A 50 -14.18 -0.77 1.88
C GLN A 50 -14.29 -2.21 1.43
N TYR A 51 -13.18 -2.93 1.40
CA TYR A 51 -13.10 -4.35 1.06
C TYR A 51 -12.55 -5.14 2.25
N CYS A 52 -13.20 -6.26 2.57
CA CYS A 52 -12.74 -7.14 3.63
C CYS A 52 -12.38 -8.52 3.08
N GLY A 53 -11.12 -8.91 3.24
CA GLY A 53 -10.59 -10.19 2.78
C GLY A 53 -9.12 -10.12 2.40
N ASP A 54 -8.64 -11.19 1.77
CA ASP A 54 -7.27 -11.25 1.28
C ASP A 54 -7.07 -10.29 0.09
N ALA A 55 -6.13 -9.37 0.24
CA ALA A 55 -5.83 -8.40 -0.80
C ALA A 55 -5.32 -9.06 -2.09
N LEU A 56 -4.65 -10.23 -2.01
CA LEU A 56 -4.21 -10.98 -3.19
C LEU A 56 -5.40 -11.48 -4.03
N GLU A 57 -6.53 -11.75 -3.39
CA GLU A 57 -7.76 -12.17 -4.07
C GLU A 57 -8.61 -10.98 -4.52
N ILE A 58 -8.65 -9.91 -3.73
CA ILE A 58 -9.50 -8.74 -3.97
C ILE A 58 -8.92 -7.84 -5.07
N ILE A 59 -7.61 -7.52 -5.04
CA ILE A 59 -6.98 -6.61 -6.00
C ILE A 59 -7.28 -7.00 -7.46
N PRO A 60 -7.21 -8.27 -7.88
CA PRO A 60 -7.55 -8.65 -9.26
C PRO A 60 -8.98 -8.33 -9.68
N THR A 61 -9.93 -8.29 -8.74
CA THR A 61 -11.35 -8.04 -9.03
C THR A 61 -11.66 -6.55 -9.25
N ILE A 62 -10.83 -5.65 -8.72
CA ILE A 62 -10.98 -4.20 -8.86
C ILE A 62 -10.55 -3.82 -10.29
N LYS A 63 -11.44 -3.15 -11.05
CA LYS A 63 -11.20 -2.80 -12.46
C LYS A 63 -10.55 -1.44 -12.64
N GLU A 64 -10.65 -0.59 -11.65
CA GLU A 64 -10.18 0.78 -11.65
C GLU A 64 -8.66 0.86 -11.72
N THR A 65 -8.14 1.95 -12.30
CA THR A 65 -6.76 2.39 -12.22
C THR A 65 -6.63 3.50 -11.21
N PHE A 66 -5.46 3.61 -10.59
CA PHE A 66 -5.23 4.50 -9.44
C PHE A 66 -4.12 5.51 -9.72
N ASP A 67 -4.28 6.71 -9.17
CA ASP A 67 -3.25 7.75 -9.14
C ASP A 67 -2.23 7.51 -8.04
N LEU A 68 -2.73 6.99 -6.89
CA LEU A 68 -1.94 6.72 -5.70
C LEU A 68 -2.31 5.34 -5.14
N ILE A 69 -1.29 4.58 -4.77
CA ILE A 69 -1.45 3.33 -4.02
C ILE A 69 -0.58 3.39 -2.76
N PHE A 70 -1.19 3.19 -1.60
CA PHE A 70 -0.51 3.08 -0.32
C PHE A 70 -0.42 1.61 0.09
N LEU A 71 0.79 1.10 0.31
CA LEU A 71 1.07 -0.28 0.67
C LEU A 71 1.60 -0.33 2.10
N ASP A 72 0.75 -0.73 3.05
CA ASP A 72 1.08 -0.92 4.46
C ASP A 72 0.37 -2.16 5.03
N ALA A 73 0.68 -3.31 4.47
CA ALA A 73 0.13 -4.61 4.85
C ALA A 73 1.23 -5.54 5.40
N ASP A 74 0.95 -6.85 5.40
CA ASP A 74 1.92 -7.87 5.77
C ASP A 74 3.12 -7.88 4.82
N LYS A 75 4.30 -7.82 5.42
CA LYS A 75 5.56 -7.55 4.69
C LYS A 75 6.00 -8.74 3.83
N GLU A 76 5.61 -9.94 4.21
CA GLU A 76 5.88 -11.18 3.47
C GLU A 76 5.28 -11.14 2.05
N ASN A 77 4.19 -10.40 1.85
CA ASN A 77 3.48 -10.31 0.58
C ASN A 77 3.79 -9.05 -0.25
N TYR A 78 4.73 -8.21 0.15
CA TYR A 78 5.01 -6.94 -0.57
C TYR A 78 5.33 -7.14 -2.05
N ILE A 79 6.10 -8.18 -2.41
CA ILE A 79 6.39 -8.50 -3.81
C ILE A 79 5.12 -8.91 -4.56
N ASN A 80 4.29 -9.74 -3.92
CA ASN A 80 3.04 -10.21 -4.52
C ASN A 80 2.08 -9.05 -4.75
N TYR A 81 1.92 -8.16 -3.75
CA TYR A 81 1.12 -6.95 -3.90
C TYR A 81 1.66 -6.06 -5.02
N TYR A 82 2.96 -5.79 -5.05
CA TYR A 82 3.57 -4.96 -6.10
C TYR A 82 3.27 -5.49 -7.50
N ASN A 83 3.41 -6.78 -7.72
CA ASN A 83 3.12 -7.40 -9.01
C ASN A 83 1.66 -7.23 -9.45
N LEU A 84 0.71 -7.18 -8.50
CA LEU A 84 -0.70 -6.96 -8.80
C LEU A 84 -1.05 -5.48 -9.02
N ILE A 85 -0.41 -4.58 -8.26
CA ILE A 85 -0.80 -3.16 -8.26
C ILE A 85 -0.08 -2.31 -9.30
N ILE A 86 1.09 -2.73 -9.78
CA ILE A 86 1.85 -1.93 -10.75
C ILE A 86 1.08 -1.71 -12.06
N ASP A 87 0.30 -2.70 -12.50
CA ASP A 87 -0.51 -2.58 -13.71
C ASP A 87 -1.81 -1.80 -13.46
N LYS A 88 -2.24 -1.68 -12.19
CA LYS A 88 -3.38 -0.86 -11.78
C LYS A 88 -2.99 0.59 -11.47
N LEU A 89 -1.72 0.91 -11.38
CA LEU A 89 -1.24 2.27 -11.25
C LEU A 89 -1.16 2.91 -12.65
N ARG A 90 -1.71 4.12 -12.83
CA ARG A 90 -1.53 4.84 -14.09
C ARG A 90 -0.07 5.27 -14.30
N VAL A 91 0.31 5.56 -15.53
CA VAL A 91 1.56 6.27 -15.84
C VAL A 91 1.55 7.64 -15.15
N GLY A 92 2.64 8.01 -14.51
CA GLY A 92 2.71 9.20 -13.66
C GLY A 92 2.05 9.04 -12.29
N GLY A 93 1.61 7.84 -11.93
CA GLY A 93 1.09 7.51 -10.61
C GLY A 93 2.18 7.17 -9.61
N LEU A 94 1.82 7.10 -8.33
CA LEU A 94 2.74 6.89 -7.22
C LEU A 94 2.29 5.71 -6.35
N ILE A 95 3.21 4.79 -6.06
CA ILE A 95 3.08 3.84 -4.94
C ILE A 95 3.91 4.37 -3.77
N ILE A 96 3.33 4.36 -2.58
CA ILE A 96 4.03 4.62 -1.32
C ILE A 96 4.02 3.31 -0.53
N ALA A 97 5.20 2.70 -0.36
CA ALA A 97 5.35 1.49 0.44
C ALA A 97 5.97 1.83 1.79
N ASP A 98 5.28 1.50 2.88
CA ASP A 98 5.71 1.81 4.25
C ASP A 98 6.58 0.71 4.86
N ASN A 99 7.39 1.10 5.84
CA ASN A 99 8.27 0.28 6.66
C ASN A 99 9.36 -0.49 5.87
N VAL A 100 9.80 0.05 4.75
CA VAL A 100 10.77 -0.64 3.86
C VAL A 100 12.19 -0.74 4.43
N LEU A 101 12.50 -0.02 5.51
CA LEU A 101 13.76 -0.12 6.26
C LEU A 101 13.69 -1.14 7.41
N TRP A 102 12.49 -1.45 7.90
CA TRP A 102 12.20 -2.48 8.90
C TRP A 102 13.13 -2.42 10.12
N SER A 103 13.17 -1.26 10.78
CA SER A 103 14.07 -0.97 11.92
C SER A 103 15.55 -1.26 11.62
N GLY A 104 15.96 -1.05 10.36
CA GLY A 104 17.31 -1.34 9.89
C GLY A 104 17.63 -2.82 9.70
N LYS A 105 16.66 -3.72 9.91
CA LYS A 105 16.87 -5.17 9.74
C LYS A 105 17.24 -5.54 8.30
N VAL A 106 16.75 -4.79 7.30
CA VAL A 106 17.07 -5.01 5.88
C VAL A 106 18.57 -4.87 5.55
N LEU A 107 19.35 -4.28 6.44
CA LEU A 107 20.82 -4.19 6.30
C LEU A 107 21.55 -5.44 6.83
N LYS A 108 20.86 -6.32 7.55
CA LYS A 108 21.43 -7.55 8.10
C LYS A 108 21.46 -8.64 7.05
N ARG A 109 22.66 -9.22 6.84
CA ARG A 109 22.79 -10.41 5.98
C ARG A 109 22.26 -11.66 6.71
N ASN A 110 21.58 -12.54 5.97
CA ASN A 110 21.10 -13.84 6.46
C ASN A 110 20.10 -13.74 7.62
N SER A 111 19.07 -12.91 7.50
CA SER A 111 17.97 -12.88 8.46
C SER A 111 17.18 -14.21 8.41
N LYS A 112 16.74 -14.68 9.59
CA LYS A 112 15.76 -15.79 9.70
C LYS A 112 14.32 -15.30 9.64
N ASP A 113 14.11 -13.99 9.67
CA ASP A 113 12.83 -13.32 9.63
C ASP A 113 12.34 -13.22 8.19
N GLU A 114 11.21 -13.86 7.87
CA GLU A 114 10.64 -13.92 6.52
C GLU A 114 10.26 -12.52 6.03
N ALA A 115 9.64 -11.70 6.87
CA ALA A 115 9.28 -10.32 6.55
C ALA A 115 10.53 -9.50 6.15
N THR A 116 11.63 -9.64 6.90
CA THR A 116 12.91 -8.99 6.57
C THR A 116 13.42 -9.41 5.19
N ASN A 117 13.42 -10.70 4.89
CA ASN A 117 13.90 -11.20 3.62
C ASN A 117 13.03 -10.73 2.46
N SER A 118 11.70 -10.75 2.64
CA SER A 118 10.76 -10.24 1.64
C SER A 118 10.99 -8.76 1.35
N LEU A 119 11.20 -7.93 2.38
CA LEU A 119 11.49 -6.51 2.19
C LEU A 119 12.85 -6.26 1.51
N ILE A 120 13.87 -7.06 1.80
CA ILE A 120 15.17 -6.98 1.08
C ILE A 120 14.95 -7.23 -0.41
N GLU A 121 14.25 -8.30 -0.75
CA GLU A 121 13.99 -8.66 -2.16
C GLU A 121 13.02 -7.66 -2.82
N PHE A 122 12.02 -7.15 -2.09
CA PHE A 122 11.15 -6.09 -2.57
C PHE A 122 11.94 -4.82 -2.93
N ASN A 123 12.78 -4.33 -2.03
CA ASN A 123 13.59 -3.14 -2.29
C ASN A 123 14.53 -3.34 -3.49
N LYS A 124 15.08 -4.55 -3.65
CA LYS A 124 15.93 -4.91 -4.79
C LYS A 124 15.14 -5.00 -6.09
N LEU A 125 13.93 -5.57 -6.05
CA LEU A 125 13.01 -5.65 -7.19
C LEU A 125 12.70 -4.25 -7.70
N ILE A 126 12.24 -3.35 -6.82
CA ILE A 126 11.89 -1.98 -7.17
C ILE A 126 13.07 -1.22 -7.79
N LYS A 127 14.25 -1.34 -7.18
CA LYS A 127 15.47 -0.69 -7.70
C LYS A 127 15.80 -1.09 -9.14
N ASN A 128 15.47 -2.31 -9.55
CA ASN A 128 15.82 -2.87 -10.86
C ASN A 128 14.65 -2.84 -11.85
N ASP A 129 13.46 -2.42 -11.45
CA ASP A 129 12.29 -2.36 -12.32
C ASP A 129 12.35 -1.10 -13.21
N ILE A 130 12.54 -1.31 -14.51
CA ILE A 130 12.66 -0.21 -15.49
C ILE A 130 11.37 0.58 -15.71
N ARG A 131 10.24 0.08 -15.22
CA ARG A 131 8.92 0.73 -15.33
C ARG A 131 8.75 1.87 -14.33
N VAL A 132 9.64 1.97 -13.36
CA VAL A 132 9.50 2.92 -12.26
C VAL A 132 10.80 3.64 -11.92
N HIS A 133 10.66 4.82 -11.32
CA HIS A 133 11.71 5.48 -10.55
C HIS A 133 11.35 5.44 -9.08
N ASN A 134 12.34 5.25 -8.20
CA ASN A 134 12.06 5.21 -6.78
C ASN A 134 13.06 5.97 -5.93
N VAL A 135 12.61 6.39 -4.76
CA VAL A 135 13.44 6.96 -3.69
C VAL A 135 12.94 6.47 -2.34
N ILE A 136 13.87 6.07 -1.47
CA ILE A 136 13.53 5.74 -0.08
C ILE A 136 13.78 6.98 0.78
N ILE A 137 12.71 7.43 1.47
CA ILE A 137 12.77 8.52 2.45
C ILE A 137 12.86 7.88 3.84
N PRO A 138 13.91 8.17 4.65
CA PRO A 138 14.08 7.56 5.96
C PRO A 138 13.24 8.26 7.04
N VAL A 139 11.94 8.41 6.78
CA VAL A 139 10.93 8.86 7.75
C VAL A 139 10.41 7.65 8.48
N ARG A 140 10.45 7.67 9.81
CA ARG A 140 10.06 6.53 10.66
C ARG A 140 10.81 5.25 10.23
N ASP A 141 10.09 4.25 9.75
CA ASP A 141 10.64 2.95 9.34
C ASP A 141 10.88 2.85 7.82
N GLY A 142 10.94 4.01 7.15
CA GLY A 142 11.26 4.17 5.74
C GLY A 142 10.05 4.07 4.82
N LEU A 143 9.88 5.09 3.98
CA LEU A 143 8.89 5.12 2.91
C LEU A 143 9.60 4.98 1.57
N ASN A 144 9.22 3.99 0.75
CA ASN A 144 9.67 3.91 -0.63
C ASN A 144 8.61 4.56 -1.53
N LEU A 145 8.98 5.70 -2.13
CA LEU A 145 8.16 6.39 -3.11
C LEU A 145 8.52 5.83 -4.48
N ILE A 146 7.54 5.22 -5.16
CA ILE A 146 7.72 4.49 -6.41
C ILE A 146 6.84 5.15 -7.48
N TYR A 147 7.45 5.87 -8.39
CA TYR A 147 6.79 6.60 -9.47
C TYR A 147 6.80 5.77 -10.75
N LYS A 148 5.64 5.59 -11.38
CA LYS A 148 5.52 4.84 -12.65
C LYS A 148 5.79 5.74 -13.84
N ASN A 149 6.75 5.31 -14.69
CA ASN A 149 7.17 6.02 -15.90
C ASN A 149 6.08 6.05 -16.97
#